data_b374812d1aa28608aacc382f32e76cdd
#
_entry.id   b374812d1aa28608aacc382f32e76cdd
#
_cell.length_a   1.000
_cell.length_b   1.000
_cell.length_c   1.000
_cell.angle_alpha   90.00
_cell.angle_beta   90.00
_cell.angle_gamma   90.00
#
_symmetry.space_group_name_H-M   'P 1'
#
loop_
_entity.id
_entity.type
_entity.pdbx_description
1 polymer ?
#
loop_
_entity_poly.entity_id
_entity_poly.type
_entity_poly.pdbx_seq_one_letter_code
_entity_poly.pdbx_strand_id
1 'polypeptide(L)'
;MIYLSVPYSGMEELSFEVSCLMAAFLMKTGATVLSPIIQGHVLASKYDMPCDHEFWLKHDLEMLKKCDEMYVIALPGWEKSVGVQREIEEAGRLGIPIVFLEAAGLIPKGD
;
A
#
# COMPACT_ATOMS: atom_id res chain seq x y z
N MET A 1 -10.59 -9.81 -2.85
CA MET A 1 -9.49 -9.34 -2.00
C MET A 1 -9.01 -7.98 -2.47
N ILE A 2 -8.86 -7.06 -1.55
CA ILE A 2 -8.44 -5.68 -1.82
C ILE A 2 -6.93 -5.55 -1.61
N TYR A 3 -6.24 -5.04 -2.63
CA TYR A 3 -4.82 -4.70 -2.52
C TYR A 3 -4.70 -3.25 -2.06
N LEU A 4 -4.00 -3.03 -0.97
CA LEU A 4 -3.87 -1.69 -0.39
C LEU A 4 -2.55 -1.07 -0.81
N SER A 5 -2.61 -0.04 -1.65
CA SER A 5 -1.43 0.64 -2.20
C SER A 5 -1.21 1.96 -1.47
N VAL A 6 0.01 2.19 -0.99
CA VAL A 6 0.35 3.37 -0.18
C VAL A 6 1.75 3.82 -0.55
N PRO A 7 2.00 5.13 -0.72
CA PRO A 7 3.38 5.60 -0.91
C PRO A 7 4.19 5.33 0.35
N TYR A 8 5.44 4.93 0.19
CA TYR A 8 6.24 4.44 1.32
C TYR A 8 7.57 5.16 1.50
N SER A 9 8.35 5.31 0.43
CA SER A 9 9.71 5.87 0.53
C SER A 9 9.69 7.30 1.05
N GLY A 10 10.46 7.55 2.11
CA GLY A 10 10.57 8.86 2.74
C GLY A 10 9.49 9.13 3.78
N MET A 11 8.53 8.22 3.97
CA MET A 11 7.46 8.39 4.97
C MET A 11 7.09 7.03 5.59
N GLU A 12 8.09 6.19 5.82
CA GLU A 12 7.90 4.78 6.17
C GLU A 12 6.99 4.56 7.38
N GLU A 13 7.22 5.30 8.46
CA GLU A 13 6.42 5.13 9.67
C GLU A 13 4.97 5.58 9.47
N LEU A 14 4.77 6.72 8.81
CA LEU A 14 3.42 7.21 8.54
C LEU A 14 2.67 6.23 7.63
N SER A 15 3.33 5.74 6.60
CA SER A 15 2.73 4.80 5.65
C SER A 15 2.31 3.51 6.35
N PHE A 16 3.15 3.01 7.25
CA PHE A 16 2.84 1.83 8.03
C PHE A 16 1.62 2.06 8.93
N GLU A 17 1.60 3.17 9.68
CA GLU A 17 0.50 3.50 10.58
C GLU A 17 -0.82 3.65 9.82
N VAL A 18 -0.81 4.36 8.71
CA VAL A 18 -2.00 4.59 7.90
C VAL A 18 -2.48 3.28 7.27
N SER A 19 -1.55 2.44 6.81
CA SER A 19 -1.88 1.13 6.26
C SER A 19 -2.57 0.24 7.29
N CYS A 20 -2.04 0.21 8.51
CA CYS A 20 -2.64 -0.57 9.60
C CYS A 20 -4.04 -0.08 9.92
N LEU A 21 -4.22 1.24 10.03
CA LEU A 21 -5.50 1.85 10.34
C LEU A 21 -6.55 1.51 9.27
N MET A 22 -6.20 1.68 8.01
CA MET A 22 -7.11 1.42 6.90
C MET A 22 -7.42 -0.07 6.76
N ALA A 23 -6.39 -0.93 6.88
CA ALA A 23 -6.60 -2.38 6.80
C ALA A 23 -7.55 -2.86 7.91
N ALA A 24 -7.33 -2.39 9.14
CA ALA A 24 -8.19 -2.75 10.27
C ALA A 24 -9.64 -2.29 10.03
N PHE A 25 -9.81 -1.07 9.55
CA PHE A 25 -11.13 -0.53 9.24
C PHE A 25 -11.85 -1.39 8.20
N LEU A 26 -11.18 -1.66 7.09
CA LEU A 26 -11.76 -2.44 6.00
C LEU A 26 -12.09 -3.88 6.43
N MET A 27 -11.20 -4.51 7.19
CA MET A 27 -11.44 -5.87 7.68
C MET A 27 -12.66 -5.92 8.60
N LYS A 28 -12.89 -4.89 9.40
CA LYS A 28 -14.06 -4.81 10.26
C LYS A 28 -15.37 -4.70 9.47
N THR A 29 -15.31 -4.20 8.24
CA THR A 29 -16.49 -4.16 7.36
C THR A 29 -16.73 -5.50 6.66
N GLY A 30 -15.86 -6.48 6.86
CA GLY A 30 -15.97 -7.80 6.22
C GLY A 30 -15.10 -7.98 4.99
N ALA A 31 -14.32 -6.97 4.61
CA ALA A 31 -13.45 -7.06 3.45
C ALA A 31 -12.21 -7.91 3.74
N THR A 32 -11.71 -8.59 2.71
CA THR A 32 -10.43 -9.28 2.77
C THR A 32 -9.37 -8.35 2.18
N VAL A 33 -8.35 -8.03 2.97
CA VAL A 33 -7.37 -7.00 2.64
C VAL A 33 -5.96 -7.57 2.62
N LEU A 34 -5.21 -7.23 1.59
CA LEU A 34 -3.79 -7.54 1.48
C LEU A 34 -3.02 -6.22 1.50
N SER A 35 -2.14 -6.03 2.49
CA SER A 35 -1.33 -4.83 2.62
C SER A 35 0.15 -5.17 2.53
N PRO A 36 0.78 -4.96 1.37
CA PRO A 36 2.22 -5.21 1.23
C PRO A 36 3.07 -4.34 2.14
N ILE A 37 2.62 -3.12 2.41
CA ILE A 37 3.37 -2.18 3.28
C ILE A 37 3.44 -2.72 4.70
N ILE A 38 2.33 -3.25 5.23
CA ILE A 38 2.34 -3.81 6.60
C ILE A 38 3.31 -4.98 6.68
N GLN A 39 3.21 -5.91 5.76
CA GLN A 39 4.07 -7.09 5.74
C GLN A 39 5.54 -6.70 5.52
N GLY A 40 5.81 -5.89 4.50
CA GLY A 40 7.18 -5.51 4.15
C GLY A 40 7.84 -4.67 5.22
N HIS A 41 7.12 -3.75 5.83
CA HIS A 41 7.67 -2.89 6.88
C HIS A 41 8.10 -3.72 8.09
N VAL A 42 7.26 -4.65 8.53
CA VAL A 42 7.58 -5.50 9.67
C VAL A 42 8.79 -6.38 9.37
N LEU A 43 8.82 -7.00 8.20
CA LEU A 43 9.93 -7.89 7.83
C LEU A 43 11.24 -7.10 7.68
N ALA A 44 11.18 -5.93 7.05
CA ALA A 44 12.38 -5.11 6.86
C ALA A 44 12.93 -4.56 8.17
N SER A 45 12.06 -4.30 9.16
CA SER A 45 12.50 -3.78 10.45
C SER A 45 13.07 -4.85 11.38
N LYS A 46 12.74 -6.11 11.17
CA LYS A 46 13.15 -7.20 12.07
C LYS A 46 14.20 -8.12 11.48
N TYR A 47 14.32 -8.19 10.19
CA TYR A 47 15.20 -9.12 9.51
C TYR A 47 16.06 -8.42 8.48
N ASP A 48 17.17 -9.03 8.11
CA ASP A 48 18.06 -8.50 7.10
C ASP A 48 17.48 -8.76 5.70
N MET A 49 16.65 -7.84 5.25
CA MET A 49 15.98 -7.94 3.96
C MET A 49 16.67 -7.05 2.93
N PRO A 50 16.55 -7.38 1.64
CA PRO A 50 17.09 -6.50 0.60
C PRO A 50 16.50 -5.09 0.70
N CYS A 51 17.34 -4.09 0.48
CA CYS A 51 16.91 -2.69 0.42
C CYS A 51 16.51 -2.29 -1.00
N ASP A 52 16.67 -3.19 -1.96
CA ASP A 52 16.43 -2.94 -3.36
C ASP A 52 14.94 -2.75 -3.63
N HIS A 53 14.60 -1.60 -4.18
CA HIS A 53 13.23 -1.24 -4.54
C HIS A 53 12.63 -2.27 -5.52
N GLU A 54 13.40 -2.77 -6.48
CA GLU A 54 12.92 -3.72 -7.46
C GLU A 54 12.56 -5.07 -6.82
N PHE A 55 13.27 -5.48 -5.77
CA PHE A 55 12.94 -6.71 -5.03
C PHE A 55 11.52 -6.64 -4.46
N TRP A 56 11.23 -5.54 -3.76
CA TRP A 56 9.93 -5.36 -3.11
C TRP A 56 8.81 -5.17 -4.13
N LEU A 57 9.08 -4.39 -5.17
CA LEU A 57 8.08 -4.12 -6.20
C LEU A 57 7.68 -5.39 -6.95
N LYS A 58 8.67 -6.23 -7.30
CA LYS A 58 8.40 -7.49 -7.98
C LYS A 58 7.50 -8.39 -7.13
N HIS A 59 7.80 -8.47 -5.85
CA HIS A 59 7.00 -9.26 -4.90
C HIS A 59 5.58 -8.71 -4.80
N ASP A 60 5.46 -7.38 -4.65
CA ASP A 60 4.17 -6.73 -4.49
C ASP A 60 3.29 -6.86 -5.73
N LEU A 61 3.87 -6.74 -6.92
CA LEU A 61 3.11 -6.89 -8.16
C LEU A 61 2.56 -8.31 -8.34
N GLU A 62 3.29 -9.32 -7.87
CA GLU A 62 2.79 -10.69 -7.88
C GLU A 62 1.57 -10.84 -6.96
N MET A 63 1.58 -10.18 -5.80
CA MET A 63 0.43 -10.19 -4.90
C MET A 63 -0.76 -9.46 -5.51
N LEU A 64 -0.52 -8.34 -6.20
CA LEU A 64 -1.58 -7.57 -6.85
C LEU A 64 -2.37 -8.41 -7.84
N LYS A 65 -1.70 -9.30 -8.57
CA LYS A 65 -2.35 -10.19 -9.55
C LYS A 65 -3.45 -11.06 -8.93
N LYS A 66 -3.38 -11.30 -7.64
CA LYS A 66 -4.33 -12.16 -6.92
C LYS A 66 -5.50 -11.37 -6.34
N CYS A 67 -5.51 -10.06 -6.49
CA CYS A 67 -6.55 -9.21 -5.92
C CYS A 67 -7.59 -8.81 -6.95
N ASP A 68 -8.78 -8.46 -6.48
CA ASP A 68 -9.92 -8.08 -7.31
C ASP A 68 -10.06 -6.57 -7.45
N GLU A 69 -9.53 -5.83 -6.48
CA GLU A 69 -9.59 -4.38 -6.43
C GLU A 69 -8.30 -3.83 -5.86
N MET A 70 -7.97 -2.60 -6.20
CA MET A 70 -6.85 -1.89 -5.60
C MET A 70 -7.34 -0.58 -5.00
N TYR A 71 -7.03 -0.37 -3.72
CA TYR A 71 -7.31 0.89 -3.03
C TYR A 71 -6.00 1.63 -2.84
N VAL A 72 -5.94 2.86 -3.34
CA VAL A 72 -4.76 3.72 -3.19
C VAL A 72 -5.06 4.72 -2.09
N ILE A 73 -4.25 4.72 -1.03
CA ILE A 73 -4.34 5.75 0.01
C ILE A 73 -3.52 6.93 -0.48
N ALA A 74 -4.19 8.03 -0.78
CA ALA A 74 -3.59 9.20 -1.41
C ALA A 74 -2.88 10.09 -0.37
N LEU A 75 -1.85 9.55 0.27
CA LEU A 75 -0.97 10.35 1.13
C LEU A 75 -0.23 11.40 0.30
N PRO A 76 0.15 12.54 0.89
CA PRO A 76 0.90 13.55 0.14
C PRO A 76 2.11 12.96 -0.57
N GLY A 77 2.23 13.25 -1.86
CA GLY A 77 3.31 12.75 -2.70
C GLY A 77 3.00 11.43 -3.42
N TRP A 78 1.79 10.89 -3.27
CA TRP A 78 1.44 9.62 -3.90
C TRP A 78 1.59 9.66 -5.43
N GLU A 79 1.34 10.81 -6.05
CA GLU A 79 1.44 10.96 -7.51
C GLU A 79 2.87 10.77 -8.01
N LYS A 80 3.86 11.02 -7.16
CA LYS A 80 5.27 10.89 -7.49
C LYS A 80 5.89 9.60 -6.95
N SER A 81 5.12 8.79 -6.24
CA SER A 81 5.60 7.52 -5.72
C SER A 81 5.79 6.51 -6.84
N VAL A 82 7.03 6.08 -7.07
CA VAL A 82 7.34 5.11 -8.12
C VAL A 82 6.57 3.81 -7.88
N GLY A 83 6.54 3.34 -6.64
CA GLY A 83 5.83 2.11 -6.30
C GLY A 83 4.35 2.19 -6.58
N VAL A 84 3.69 3.25 -6.10
CA VAL A 84 2.24 3.43 -6.32
C VAL A 84 1.94 3.54 -7.82
N GLN A 85 2.74 4.31 -8.57
CA GLN A 85 2.51 4.47 -10.00
C GLN A 85 2.68 3.17 -10.77
N ARG A 86 3.67 2.35 -10.40
CA ARG A 86 3.87 1.04 -11.02
C ARG A 86 2.71 0.09 -10.70
N GLU A 87 2.18 0.16 -9.48
CA GLU A 87 1.02 -0.64 -9.09
C GLU A 87 -0.25 -0.21 -9.84
N ILE A 88 -0.46 1.10 -9.99
CA ILE A 88 -1.58 1.64 -10.78
C ILE A 88 -1.50 1.16 -12.23
N GLU A 89 -0.32 1.24 -12.82
CA GLU A 89 -0.08 0.80 -14.19
C GLU A 89 -0.38 -0.68 -14.35
N GLU A 90 0.08 -1.52 -13.43
CA GLU A 90 -0.15 -2.96 -13.47
C GLU A 90 -1.62 -3.29 -13.26
N ALA A 91 -2.30 -2.61 -12.33
CA ALA A 91 -3.73 -2.81 -12.12
C ALA A 91 -4.52 -2.47 -13.39
N GLY A 92 -4.14 -1.39 -14.07
CA GLY A 92 -4.76 -1.01 -15.35
C GLY A 92 -4.56 -2.08 -16.41
N ARG A 93 -3.36 -2.64 -16.49
CA ARG A 93 -3.05 -3.71 -17.45
C ARG A 93 -3.85 -4.97 -17.16
N LEU A 94 -4.09 -5.26 -15.89
CA LEU A 94 -4.83 -6.46 -15.45
C LEU A 94 -6.35 -6.25 -15.42
N GLY A 95 -6.82 -5.03 -15.63
CA GLY A 95 -8.25 -4.73 -15.57
C GLY A 95 -8.79 -4.69 -14.15
N ILE A 96 -7.93 -4.45 -13.17
CA ILE A 96 -8.33 -4.37 -11.75
C ILE A 96 -8.84 -2.97 -11.45
N PRO A 97 -10.07 -2.80 -10.94
CA PRO A 97 -10.61 -1.49 -10.57
C PRO A 97 -9.78 -0.83 -9.47
N ILE A 98 -9.60 0.49 -9.58
CA ILE A 98 -8.81 1.27 -8.64
C ILE A 98 -9.72 2.29 -7.96
N VAL A 99 -9.64 2.34 -6.62
CA VAL A 99 -10.35 3.32 -5.80
C VAL A 99 -9.31 4.17 -5.08
N PHE A 100 -9.45 5.49 -5.16
CA PHE A 100 -8.55 6.40 -4.45
C PHE A 100 -9.22 6.85 -3.16
N LEU A 101 -8.51 6.72 -2.04
CA LEU A 101 -9.01 7.07 -0.72
C LEU A 101 -8.30 8.32 -0.21
N GLU A 102 -9.07 9.28 0.26
CA GLU A 102 -8.52 10.47 0.88
C GLU A 102 -7.84 10.13 2.20
N ALA A 103 -6.64 10.65 2.39
CA ALA A 103 -5.84 10.35 3.56
C ALA A 103 -5.95 11.41 4.66
N ALA A 104 -6.59 12.54 4.40
CA ALA A 104 -6.61 13.67 5.33
C ALA A 104 -7.15 13.31 6.72
N GLY A 105 -8.17 12.43 6.78
CA GLY A 105 -8.73 11.98 8.05
C GLY A 105 -7.93 10.87 8.73
N LEU A 106 -6.93 10.32 8.05
CA LEU A 106 -6.13 9.21 8.55
C LEU A 106 -4.78 9.68 9.11
N ILE A 107 -4.31 10.85 8.67
CA ILE A 107 -3.03 11.38 9.12
C ILE A 107 -3.22 11.93 10.53
N PRO A 108 -2.41 11.47 11.52
CA PRO A 108 -2.49 12.03 12.85
C PRO A 108 -2.25 13.53 12.84
N LYS A 109 -3.10 14.28 13.51
CA LYS A 109 -2.92 15.73 13.62
C LYS A 109 -1.76 15.98 14.59
N GLY A 110 -0.76 16.70 14.09
CA GLY A 110 0.34 17.15 14.95
C GLY A 110 -0.18 18.17 15.96
N ASP A 111 0.35 18.13 17.14
CA ASP A 111 0.01 19.10 18.18
C ASP A 111 0.83 20.36 18.05
#